data_815d1555e2040e60a0cfa6eba61cbfdc
#
_entry.id   815d1555e2040e60a0cfa6eba61cbfdc
#
_cell.length_a   1.000
_cell.length_b   1.000
_cell.length_c   1.000
_cell.angle_alpha   90.00
_cell.angle_beta   90.00
_cell.angle_gamma   90.00
#
_symmetry.space_group_name_H-M   'P 1'
#
loop_
_entity.id
_entity.type
_entity.pdbx_description
1 polymer ?
#
loop_
_entity_poly.entity_id
_entity_poly.type
_entity_poly.pdbx_seq_one_letter_code
_entity_poly.pdbx_strand_id
1 'polypeptide(L)'
;MNEIGSAIAFTETALALVPSGSGNGLARELRIPFDASAALDLAFSGRERTIDAGEIHERLFFNVAGFGLDARVAHRFAAGGLEKRGFSRYMAITIRELASYQPDLLAITTGGTTVQTSTLLVAIANGRQYGNGAVVAPHAQLDDGLLDLVIVARRSLVRACLELPVVFMGKIDRLAGVRIQRTDSVQIASRYPLVYHVDGEPIAGTLTVSAKSRPRALTVKVPAG
;
A
#
# COMPACT_ATOMS: atom_id res chain seq x y z
N MET A 1 -11.41 4.83 -6.02
CA MET A 1 -10.34 5.81 -6.32
C MET A 1 -9.36 5.24 -7.35
N ASN A 2 -8.84 4.04 -7.15
CA ASN A 2 -7.89 3.40 -8.07
C ASN A 2 -8.41 3.30 -9.51
N GLU A 3 -9.65 2.85 -9.71
CA GLU A 3 -10.28 2.75 -11.03
C GLU A 3 -10.29 4.09 -11.78
N ILE A 4 -10.74 5.17 -11.11
CA ILE A 4 -10.79 6.51 -11.72
C ILE A 4 -9.36 7.01 -11.99
N GLY A 5 -8.47 6.89 -11.00
CA GLY A 5 -7.07 7.30 -11.16
C GLY A 5 -6.38 6.57 -12.33
N SER A 6 -6.65 5.27 -12.48
CA SER A 6 -6.11 4.49 -13.60
C SER A 6 -6.68 4.92 -14.95
N ALA A 7 -7.97 5.28 -15.01
CA ALA A 7 -8.61 5.71 -16.25
C ALA A 7 -8.10 7.08 -16.76
N ILE A 8 -7.65 7.95 -15.86
CA ILE A 8 -7.12 9.28 -16.20
C ILE A 8 -5.60 9.39 -16.04
N ALA A 9 -4.94 8.29 -15.70
CA ALA A 9 -3.48 8.27 -15.59
C ALA A 9 -2.83 8.67 -16.93
N PHE A 10 -1.72 9.39 -16.86
CA PHE A 10 -0.96 9.89 -18.01
C PHE A 10 -1.74 10.86 -18.91
N THR A 11 -2.82 11.46 -18.40
CA THR A 11 -3.56 12.55 -19.07
C THR A 11 -3.36 13.86 -18.31
N GLU A 12 -3.85 14.94 -18.88
CA GLU A 12 -3.85 16.28 -18.24
C GLU A 12 -4.96 16.44 -17.18
N THR A 13 -5.84 15.44 -17.04
CA THR A 13 -6.96 15.51 -16.11
C THR A 13 -6.47 15.37 -14.66
N ALA A 14 -6.82 16.35 -13.83
CA ALA A 14 -6.50 16.30 -12.41
C ALA A 14 -7.60 15.58 -11.60
N LEU A 15 -7.20 14.68 -10.73
CA LEU A 15 -8.08 13.99 -9.78
C LEU A 15 -8.25 14.81 -8.50
N ALA A 16 -9.48 15.08 -8.11
CA ALA A 16 -9.80 15.57 -6.78
C ALA A 16 -10.38 14.45 -5.93
N LEU A 17 -9.97 14.38 -4.66
CA LEU A 17 -10.37 13.33 -3.72
C LEU A 17 -11.34 13.89 -2.67
N VAL A 18 -12.47 13.22 -2.48
CA VAL A 18 -13.37 13.41 -1.33
C VAL A 18 -13.28 12.14 -0.46
N PRO A 19 -12.61 12.20 0.71
CA PRO A 19 -12.37 11.01 1.53
C PRO A 19 -13.66 10.49 2.15
N SER A 20 -14.20 9.39 1.65
CA SER A 20 -15.42 8.73 2.17
C SER A 20 -15.19 7.28 2.58
N GLY A 21 -14.02 6.72 2.33
CA GLY A 21 -13.66 5.35 2.64
C GLY A 21 -13.20 5.17 4.10
N SER A 22 -12.99 3.92 4.51
CA SER A 22 -12.54 3.58 5.86
C SER A 22 -11.04 3.83 6.10
N GLY A 23 -10.20 3.77 5.08
CA GLY A 23 -8.74 3.91 5.21
C GLY A 23 -8.20 5.24 4.73
N ASN A 24 -8.61 5.66 3.54
CA ASN A 24 -8.25 6.90 2.87
C ASN A 24 -6.73 7.18 2.84
N GLY A 25 -5.91 6.15 2.55
CA GLY A 25 -4.46 6.24 2.64
C GLY A 25 -3.87 7.36 1.79
N LEU A 26 -4.21 7.43 0.50
CA LEU A 26 -3.73 8.49 -0.39
C LEU A 26 -4.22 9.88 0.01
N ALA A 27 -5.47 10.02 0.45
CA ALA A 27 -6.00 11.30 0.90
C ALA A 27 -5.25 11.82 2.14
N ARG A 28 -4.91 10.94 3.08
CA ARG A 28 -4.08 11.27 4.25
C ARG A 28 -2.67 11.68 3.85
N GLU A 29 -2.08 10.96 2.90
CA GLU A 29 -0.76 11.25 2.37
C GLU A 29 -0.69 12.64 1.72
N LEU A 30 -1.72 12.98 0.95
CA LEU A 30 -1.87 14.25 0.25
C LEU A 30 -2.44 15.37 1.15
N ARG A 31 -2.72 15.08 2.44
CA ARG A 31 -3.31 16.02 3.41
C ARG A 31 -4.66 16.59 2.96
N ILE A 32 -5.45 15.79 2.24
CA ILE A 32 -6.80 16.19 1.83
C ILE A 32 -7.70 16.29 3.07
N PRO A 33 -8.50 17.36 3.22
CA PRO A 33 -9.46 17.48 4.31
C PRO A 33 -10.45 16.31 4.35
N PHE A 34 -10.82 15.86 5.54
CA PHE A 34 -11.84 14.82 5.73
C PHE A 34 -13.27 15.37 5.78
N ASP A 35 -13.40 16.67 5.95
CA ASP A 35 -14.68 17.37 5.75
C ASP A 35 -15.02 17.42 4.26
N ALA A 36 -16.21 16.98 3.90
CA ALA A 36 -16.62 16.85 2.50
C ALA A 36 -16.70 18.21 1.78
N SER A 37 -17.15 19.27 2.48
CA SER A 37 -17.22 20.60 1.89
C SER A 37 -15.83 21.15 1.61
N ALA A 38 -14.92 21.06 2.59
CA ALA A 38 -13.54 21.49 2.41
C ALA A 38 -12.80 20.68 1.33
N ALA A 39 -13.09 19.38 1.20
CA ALA A 39 -12.53 18.56 0.14
C ALA A 39 -13.07 18.95 -1.24
N LEU A 40 -14.33 19.32 -1.35
CA LEU A 40 -14.94 19.84 -2.58
C LEU A 40 -14.39 21.23 -2.95
N ASP A 41 -14.25 22.12 -1.97
CA ASP A 41 -13.61 23.43 -2.20
C ASP A 41 -12.19 23.26 -2.75
N LEU A 42 -11.45 22.28 -2.20
CA LEU A 42 -10.12 21.93 -2.67
C LEU A 42 -10.10 21.43 -4.11
N ALA A 43 -11.17 20.77 -4.59
CA ALA A 43 -11.26 20.34 -5.97
C ALA A 43 -11.17 21.50 -6.97
N PHE A 44 -11.67 22.67 -6.58
CA PHE A 44 -11.67 23.88 -7.42
C PHE A 44 -10.47 24.81 -7.13
N SER A 45 -10.10 24.96 -5.87
CA SER A 45 -9.09 25.94 -5.43
C SER A 45 -7.71 25.35 -5.18
N GLY A 46 -7.59 24.01 -5.09
CA GLY A 46 -6.34 23.31 -4.78
C GLY A 46 -5.30 23.44 -5.89
N ARG A 47 -4.02 23.44 -5.50
CA ARG A 47 -2.93 23.35 -6.47
C ARG A 47 -2.84 21.95 -7.06
N GLU A 48 -2.28 21.84 -8.24
CA GLU A 48 -1.97 20.56 -8.87
C GLU A 48 -0.61 20.03 -8.40
N ARG A 49 -0.57 18.72 -8.14
CA ARG A 49 0.64 17.97 -7.90
C ARG A 49 0.60 16.70 -8.72
N THR A 50 1.63 16.46 -9.51
CA THR A 50 1.76 15.20 -10.24
C THR A 50 2.48 14.19 -9.35
N ILE A 51 1.89 13.01 -9.22
CA ILE A 51 2.43 11.90 -8.44
C ILE A 51 2.74 10.70 -9.33
N ASP A 52 3.60 9.84 -8.84
CA ASP A 52 3.93 8.58 -9.47
C ASP A 52 2.85 7.52 -9.18
N ALA A 53 2.95 6.38 -9.85
CA ALA A 53 2.21 5.18 -9.53
C ALA A 53 3.17 3.98 -9.55
N GLY A 54 2.79 2.91 -8.90
CA GLY A 54 3.34 1.61 -9.20
C GLY A 54 2.44 0.87 -10.19
N GLU A 55 3.00 -0.08 -10.93
CA GLU A 55 2.28 -0.93 -11.87
C GLU A 55 2.59 -2.40 -11.61
N ILE A 56 1.55 -3.22 -11.49
CA ILE A 56 1.63 -4.69 -11.44
C ILE A 56 0.68 -5.27 -12.48
N HIS A 57 1.19 -6.05 -13.44
CA HIS A 57 0.40 -6.70 -14.49
C HIS A 57 -0.60 -5.71 -15.14
N GLU A 58 -0.11 -4.56 -15.58
CA GLU A 58 -0.89 -3.48 -16.22
C GLU A 58 -1.91 -2.78 -15.30
N ARG A 59 -1.94 -3.14 -13.99
CA ARG A 59 -2.75 -2.46 -12.99
C ARG A 59 -1.92 -1.43 -12.26
N LEU A 60 -2.38 -0.20 -12.26
CA LEU A 60 -1.76 0.88 -11.48
C LEU A 60 -2.17 0.79 -10.01
N PHE A 61 -1.26 1.20 -9.13
CA PHE A 61 -1.56 1.53 -7.75
C PHE A 61 -0.91 2.87 -7.39
N PHE A 62 -1.59 3.65 -6.60
CA PHE A 62 -1.15 5.00 -6.25
C PHE A 62 -0.65 5.08 -4.82
N ASN A 63 -0.91 4.05 -4.03
CA ASN A 63 -0.53 3.99 -2.62
C ASN A 63 0.35 2.78 -2.32
N VAL A 64 -0.22 1.60 -2.13
CA VAL A 64 0.56 0.40 -1.74
C VAL A 64 -0.02 -0.86 -2.36
N ALA A 65 0.85 -1.70 -2.90
CA ALA A 65 0.55 -3.10 -3.19
C ALA A 65 1.21 -4.00 -2.14
N GLY A 66 0.50 -5.02 -1.68
CA GLY A 66 0.96 -5.85 -0.57
C GLY A 66 0.78 -7.34 -0.80
N PHE A 67 1.72 -8.12 -0.25
CA PHE A 67 1.81 -9.58 -0.34
C PHE A 67 1.93 -10.19 1.04
N GLY A 68 1.37 -11.38 1.23
CA GLY A 68 1.48 -12.09 2.48
C GLY A 68 0.32 -11.84 3.42
N LEU A 69 0.59 -11.52 4.69
CA LEU A 69 -0.46 -11.34 5.69
C LEU A 69 -1.44 -10.24 5.32
N ASP A 70 -0.96 -9.09 4.84
CA ASP A 70 -1.80 -7.96 4.47
C ASP A 70 -2.74 -8.26 3.30
N ALA A 71 -2.29 -9.03 2.32
CA ALA A 71 -3.12 -9.50 1.22
C ALA A 71 -4.24 -10.43 1.72
N ARG A 72 -3.94 -11.33 2.66
CA ARG A 72 -4.96 -12.19 3.30
C ARG A 72 -5.97 -11.36 4.09
N VAL A 73 -5.49 -10.37 4.83
CA VAL A 73 -6.36 -9.43 5.56
C VAL A 73 -7.25 -8.66 4.59
N ALA A 74 -6.70 -8.11 3.51
CA ALA A 74 -7.46 -7.40 2.48
C ALA A 74 -8.54 -8.30 1.85
N HIS A 75 -8.19 -9.54 1.51
CA HIS A 75 -9.13 -10.52 0.97
C HIS A 75 -10.29 -10.83 1.94
N ARG A 76 -9.98 -11.09 3.23
CA ARG A 76 -10.98 -11.33 4.27
C ARG A 76 -11.87 -10.12 4.54
N PHE A 77 -11.26 -8.94 4.52
CA PHE A 77 -11.98 -7.69 4.72
C PHE A 77 -12.96 -7.41 3.58
N ALA A 78 -12.54 -7.63 2.33
CA ALA A 78 -13.37 -7.48 1.14
C ALA A 78 -14.55 -8.47 1.12
N ALA A 79 -14.31 -9.73 1.48
CA ALA A 79 -15.33 -10.78 1.51
C ALA A 79 -16.46 -10.53 2.54
N GLY A 80 -16.25 -9.61 3.47
CA GLY A 80 -17.20 -9.36 4.56
C GLY A 80 -18.30 -8.34 4.28
N GLY A 81 -18.44 -7.84 3.05
CA GLY A 81 -19.49 -6.91 2.63
C GLY A 81 -19.30 -5.46 3.11
N LEU A 82 -20.14 -4.55 2.57
CA LEU A 82 -20.08 -3.11 2.81
C LEU A 82 -20.55 -2.69 4.21
N GLU A 83 -21.52 -3.42 4.79
CA GLU A 83 -22.20 -3.03 6.03
C GLU A 83 -21.34 -3.07 7.30
N LYS A 84 -20.18 -3.71 7.23
CA LYS A 84 -19.28 -3.90 8.39
C LYS A 84 -17.85 -3.42 8.13
N ARG A 85 -17.68 -2.26 7.53
CA ARG A 85 -16.37 -1.65 7.34
C ARG A 85 -15.97 -0.81 8.55
N GLY A 86 -14.68 -0.83 8.92
CA GLY A 86 -14.16 0.00 10.01
C GLY A 86 -12.80 -0.49 10.48
N PHE A 87 -12.08 0.39 11.17
CA PHE A 87 -10.73 0.11 11.66
C PHE A 87 -10.69 -1.05 12.67
N SER A 88 -11.64 -1.10 13.61
CA SER A 88 -11.71 -2.16 14.63
C SER A 88 -11.87 -3.55 14.02
N ARG A 89 -12.69 -3.66 12.96
CA ARG A 89 -12.83 -4.92 12.22
C ARG A 89 -11.56 -5.28 11.46
N TYR A 90 -10.92 -4.32 10.81
CA TYR A 90 -9.65 -4.55 10.13
C TYR A 90 -8.62 -5.11 11.12
N MET A 91 -8.50 -4.51 12.29
CA MET A 91 -7.60 -4.98 13.35
C MET A 91 -7.94 -6.38 13.85
N ALA A 92 -9.23 -6.68 14.08
CA ALA A 92 -9.65 -8.01 14.51
C ALA A 92 -9.32 -9.09 13.46
N ILE A 93 -9.52 -8.81 12.17
CA ILE A 93 -9.12 -9.69 11.07
C ILE A 93 -7.60 -9.84 11.05
N THR A 94 -6.85 -8.75 11.18
CA THR A 94 -5.37 -8.79 11.18
C THR A 94 -4.84 -9.70 12.28
N ILE A 95 -5.33 -9.57 13.52
CA ILE A 95 -4.90 -10.40 14.65
C ILE A 95 -5.26 -11.87 14.41
N ARG A 96 -6.47 -12.14 13.91
CA ARG A 96 -6.91 -13.51 13.61
C ARG A 96 -6.08 -14.17 12.51
N GLU A 97 -5.85 -13.47 11.40
CA GLU A 97 -5.04 -13.97 10.29
C GLU A 97 -3.58 -14.16 10.73
N LEU A 98 -3.03 -13.23 11.49
CA LEU A 98 -1.66 -13.33 12.02
C LEU A 98 -1.47 -14.60 12.89
N ALA A 99 -2.47 -14.96 13.69
CA ALA A 99 -2.40 -16.13 14.57
C ALA A 99 -2.26 -17.46 13.78
N SER A 100 -2.83 -17.53 12.57
CA SER A 100 -2.80 -18.73 11.72
C SER A 100 -1.89 -18.61 10.50
N TYR A 101 -1.22 -17.45 10.32
CA TYR A 101 -0.42 -17.19 9.14
C TYR A 101 0.87 -18.02 9.12
N GLN A 102 1.04 -18.77 8.05
CA GLN A 102 2.28 -19.47 7.74
C GLN A 102 2.88 -18.83 6.48
N PRO A 103 4.02 -18.13 6.62
CA PRO A 103 4.65 -17.48 5.50
C PRO A 103 5.27 -18.46 4.53
N ASP A 104 5.03 -18.26 3.25
CA ASP A 104 5.73 -18.95 2.18
C ASP A 104 7.16 -18.42 2.00
N LEU A 105 8.00 -19.21 1.35
CA LEU A 105 9.32 -18.77 0.91
C LEU A 105 9.15 -17.99 -0.40
N LEU A 106 9.53 -16.73 -0.37
CA LEU A 106 9.50 -15.85 -1.52
C LEU A 106 10.92 -15.62 -2.06
N ALA A 107 11.07 -15.62 -3.38
CA ALA A 107 12.25 -15.10 -4.06
C ALA A 107 11.94 -13.67 -4.51
N ILE A 108 12.67 -12.70 -3.97
CA ILE A 108 12.49 -11.28 -4.24
C ILE A 108 13.72 -10.79 -4.99
N THR A 109 13.50 -10.31 -6.22
CA THR A 109 14.56 -9.81 -7.11
C THR A 109 14.39 -8.30 -7.31
N THR A 110 15.42 -7.55 -7.02
CA THR A 110 15.50 -6.10 -7.26
C THR A 110 16.94 -5.68 -7.53
N GLY A 111 17.17 -4.74 -8.43
CA GLY A 111 18.52 -4.29 -8.80
C GLY A 111 19.45 -5.44 -9.25
N GLY A 112 18.90 -6.48 -9.89
CA GLY A 112 19.66 -7.65 -10.33
C GLY A 112 20.03 -8.66 -9.22
N THR A 113 19.64 -8.40 -7.96
CA THR A 113 19.93 -9.27 -6.82
C THR A 113 18.68 -10.00 -6.38
N THR A 114 18.78 -11.32 -6.18
CA THR A 114 17.68 -12.16 -5.68
C THR A 114 17.95 -12.60 -4.24
N VAL A 115 16.98 -12.37 -3.36
CA VAL A 115 17.00 -12.83 -1.98
C VAL A 115 15.84 -13.78 -1.75
N GLN A 116 16.10 -14.95 -1.18
CA GLN A 116 15.07 -15.87 -0.72
C GLN A 116 14.78 -15.62 0.76
N THR A 117 13.51 -15.42 1.09
CA THR A 117 13.12 -15.09 2.47
C THR A 117 11.69 -15.53 2.76
N SER A 118 11.47 -15.95 4.02
CA SER A 118 10.14 -16.22 4.55
C SER A 118 9.66 -14.98 5.30
N THR A 119 8.62 -14.33 4.77
CA THR A 119 8.21 -13.00 5.22
C THR A 119 6.83 -13.01 5.83
N LEU A 120 6.59 -12.16 6.82
CA LEU A 120 5.25 -11.86 7.31
C LEU A 120 4.45 -11.11 6.23
N LEU A 121 5.06 -10.08 5.66
CA LEU A 121 4.51 -9.32 4.55
C LEU A 121 5.63 -8.73 3.68
N VAL A 122 5.29 -8.46 2.44
CA VAL A 122 6.07 -7.61 1.54
C VAL A 122 5.14 -6.51 1.05
N ALA A 123 5.53 -5.25 1.21
CA ALA A 123 4.83 -4.12 0.64
C ALA A 123 5.68 -3.44 -0.44
N ILE A 124 5.04 -3.08 -1.53
CA ILE A 124 5.60 -2.25 -2.59
C ILE A 124 4.84 -0.93 -2.50
N ALA A 125 5.49 0.09 -1.98
CA ALA A 125 4.85 1.32 -1.59
C ALA A 125 5.27 2.48 -2.49
N ASN A 126 4.29 3.20 -3.02
CA ASN A 126 4.44 4.52 -3.63
C ASN A 126 4.18 5.60 -2.56
N GLY A 127 3.19 5.38 -1.68
CA GLY A 127 2.88 6.24 -0.53
C GLY A 127 3.32 5.60 0.79
N ARG A 128 3.37 6.41 1.87
CA ARG A 128 3.92 5.98 3.16
C ARG A 128 3.03 5.00 3.93
N GLN A 129 1.72 5.00 3.71
CA GLN A 129 0.78 4.32 4.59
C GLN A 129 -0.31 3.55 3.84
N TYR A 130 -0.76 2.46 4.44
CA TYR A 130 -1.95 1.74 3.95
C TYR A 130 -3.25 2.55 4.12
N GLY A 131 -3.34 3.32 5.20
CA GLY A 131 -4.52 4.05 5.63
C GLY A 131 -4.64 4.01 7.16
N ASN A 132 -5.55 4.82 7.71
CA ASN A 132 -5.76 4.95 9.16
C ASN A 132 -4.48 5.21 9.99
N GLY A 133 -3.43 5.73 9.36
CA GLY A 133 -2.15 6.01 10.01
C GLY A 133 -1.20 4.81 10.13
N ALA A 134 -1.52 3.66 9.53
CA ALA A 134 -0.61 2.51 9.48
C ALA A 134 0.52 2.78 8.47
N VAL A 135 1.60 3.37 8.93
CA VAL A 135 2.76 3.77 8.13
C VAL A 135 3.69 2.59 7.92
N VAL A 136 3.78 2.12 6.68
CA VAL A 136 4.58 0.95 6.29
C VAL A 136 5.90 1.34 5.62
N ALA A 137 5.96 2.47 4.94
CA ALA A 137 7.14 3.00 4.27
C ALA A 137 7.37 4.47 4.68
N PRO A 138 7.97 4.74 5.85
CA PRO A 138 8.04 6.09 6.43
C PRO A 138 8.70 7.15 5.53
N HIS A 139 9.58 6.70 4.64
CA HIS A 139 10.40 7.56 3.78
C HIS A 139 9.93 7.60 2.32
N ALA A 140 8.83 6.91 1.99
CA ALA A 140 8.28 6.92 0.64
C ALA A 140 7.87 8.33 0.20
N GLN A 141 8.10 8.63 -1.06
CA GLN A 141 7.76 9.91 -1.70
C GLN A 141 6.92 9.62 -2.94
N LEU A 142 5.82 10.33 -3.08
CA LEU A 142 4.87 10.11 -4.17
C LEU A 142 5.36 10.54 -5.57
N ASP A 143 6.53 11.22 -5.65
CA ASP A 143 6.96 11.92 -6.86
C ASP A 143 8.49 11.88 -7.10
N ASP A 144 9.17 10.84 -6.59
CA ASP A 144 10.62 10.66 -6.75
C ASP A 144 11.02 9.60 -7.81
N GLY A 145 10.03 9.04 -8.51
CA GLY A 145 10.23 8.03 -9.55
C GLY A 145 10.53 6.62 -9.04
N LEU A 146 10.46 6.40 -7.72
CA LEU A 146 10.83 5.14 -7.09
C LEU A 146 9.68 4.55 -6.29
N LEU A 147 9.83 3.28 -5.92
CA LEU A 147 8.96 2.55 -5.01
C LEU A 147 9.78 2.13 -3.79
N ASP A 148 9.16 2.09 -2.64
CA ASP A 148 9.76 1.54 -1.42
C ASP A 148 9.35 0.07 -1.26
N LEU A 149 10.31 -0.83 -1.44
CA LEU A 149 10.14 -2.26 -1.16
C LEU A 149 10.36 -2.48 0.34
N VAL A 150 9.29 -2.84 1.05
CA VAL A 150 9.32 -3.13 2.48
C VAL A 150 9.16 -4.61 2.70
N ILE A 151 10.12 -5.23 3.37
CA ILE A 151 10.11 -6.65 3.70
C ILE A 151 10.10 -6.79 5.22
N VAL A 152 9.05 -7.41 5.74
CA VAL A 152 8.89 -7.68 7.18
C VAL A 152 9.09 -9.18 7.41
N ALA A 153 10.15 -9.54 8.10
CA ALA A 153 10.44 -10.92 8.45
C ALA A 153 9.34 -11.53 9.34
N ARG A 154 9.24 -12.87 9.36
CA ARG A 154 8.30 -13.61 10.21
C ARG A 154 8.42 -13.16 11.68
N ARG A 155 7.25 -13.02 12.33
CA ARG A 155 7.12 -12.64 13.73
C ARG A 155 6.20 -13.59 14.48
N SER A 156 6.44 -13.74 15.79
CA SER A 156 5.41 -14.33 16.66
C SER A 156 4.23 -13.36 16.82
N LEU A 157 3.06 -13.89 17.11
CA LEU A 157 1.85 -13.09 17.36
C LEU A 157 2.10 -12.04 18.47
N VAL A 158 2.70 -12.45 19.57
CA VAL A 158 2.99 -11.55 20.70
C VAL A 158 3.88 -10.39 20.24
N ARG A 159 4.96 -10.71 19.53
CA ARG A 159 5.88 -9.67 19.03
C ARG A 159 5.20 -8.72 18.06
N ALA A 160 4.41 -9.23 17.12
CA ALA A 160 3.68 -8.39 16.17
C ALA A 160 2.68 -7.45 16.86
N CYS A 161 1.97 -7.94 17.89
CA CYS A 161 1.07 -7.08 18.68
C CYS A 161 1.82 -6.00 19.45
N LEU A 162 2.99 -6.29 20.02
CA LEU A 162 3.82 -5.32 20.74
C LEU A 162 4.46 -4.28 19.80
N GLU A 163 4.77 -4.68 18.57
CA GLU A 163 5.37 -3.79 17.55
C GLU A 163 4.32 -2.93 16.82
N LEU A 164 3.03 -3.28 16.90
CA LEU A 164 1.96 -2.58 16.19
C LEU A 164 1.92 -1.06 16.45
N PRO A 165 2.05 -0.55 17.70
CA PRO A 165 2.09 0.88 17.95
C PRO A 165 3.22 1.59 17.20
N VAL A 166 4.37 0.92 17.00
CA VAL A 166 5.53 1.47 16.28
C VAL A 166 5.20 1.73 14.80
N VAL A 167 4.35 0.89 14.19
CA VAL A 167 3.85 1.08 12.82
C VAL A 167 3.02 2.36 12.73
N PHE A 168 2.10 2.58 13.69
CA PHE A 168 1.27 3.80 13.72
C PHE A 168 2.06 5.05 14.07
N MET A 169 3.21 4.91 14.74
CA MET A 169 4.15 6.00 14.99
C MET A 169 5.04 6.32 13.78
N GLY A 170 4.92 5.57 12.68
CA GLY A 170 5.76 5.74 11.49
C GLY A 170 7.23 5.39 11.69
N LYS A 171 7.52 4.44 12.57
CA LYS A 171 8.89 4.03 12.95
C LYS A 171 9.16 2.55 12.67
N ILE A 172 8.46 1.96 11.71
CA ILE A 172 8.59 0.54 11.34
C ILE A 172 10.02 0.18 10.90
N ASP A 173 10.73 1.11 10.29
CA ASP A 173 12.13 1.01 9.86
C ASP A 173 13.11 0.71 11.01
N ARG A 174 12.72 1.03 12.26
CA ARG A 174 13.50 0.75 13.47
C ARG A 174 13.31 -0.65 14.03
N LEU A 175 12.36 -1.40 13.50
CA LEU A 175 12.07 -2.74 13.97
C LEU A 175 13.08 -3.74 13.40
N ALA A 176 13.67 -4.56 14.27
CA ALA A 176 14.56 -5.62 13.84
C ALA A 176 13.84 -6.60 12.88
N GLY A 177 14.47 -6.92 11.74
CA GLY A 177 13.89 -7.78 10.70
C GLY A 177 12.89 -7.07 9.79
N VAL A 178 12.87 -5.76 9.79
CA VAL A 178 12.31 -4.94 8.71
C VAL A 178 13.44 -4.45 7.81
N ARG A 179 13.24 -4.56 6.52
CA ARG A 179 14.14 -4.01 5.49
C ARG A 179 13.32 -3.13 4.58
N ILE A 180 13.82 -1.93 4.30
CA ILE A 180 13.23 -1.00 3.35
C ILE A 180 14.30 -0.66 2.32
N GLN A 181 13.95 -0.79 1.04
CA GLN A 181 14.85 -0.52 -0.06
C GLN A 181 14.09 0.24 -1.16
N ARG A 182 14.65 1.32 -1.64
CA ARG A 182 14.13 2.03 -2.82
C ARG A 182 14.50 1.28 -4.09
N THR A 183 13.56 1.20 -5.01
CA THR A 183 13.74 0.52 -6.30
C THR A 183 12.80 1.08 -7.35
N ASP A 184 13.19 1.00 -8.60
CA ASP A 184 12.33 1.28 -9.75
C ASP A 184 11.50 0.05 -10.16
N SER A 185 11.97 -1.15 -9.80
CA SER A 185 11.33 -2.40 -10.16
C SER A 185 11.64 -3.52 -9.17
N VAL A 186 10.69 -4.44 -9.02
CA VAL A 186 10.83 -5.63 -8.18
C VAL A 186 10.05 -6.80 -8.78
N GLN A 187 10.64 -7.99 -8.71
CA GLN A 187 9.97 -9.23 -9.04
C GLN A 187 9.86 -10.11 -7.78
N ILE A 188 8.68 -10.66 -7.56
CA ILE A 188 8.40 -11.57 -6.45
C ILE A 188 7.93 -12.89 -7.05
N ALA A 189 8.60 -13.99 -6.69
CA ALA A 189 8.24 -15.33 -7.11
C ALA A 189 8.01 -16.25 -5.89
N SER A 190 7.08 -17.19 -6.04
CA SER A 190 6.74 -18.20 -5.04
C SER A 190 6.50 -19.56 -5.69
N ARG A 191 6.51 -20.62 -4.89
CA ARG A 191 6.13 -21.97 -5.32
C ARG A 191 4.62 -22.13 -5.50
N TYR A 192 3.84 -21.27 -4.84
CA TYR A 192 2.38 -21.27 -4.89
C TYR A 192 1.87 -19.95 -5.46
N PRO A 193 0.66 -19.91 -6.04
CA PRO A 193 0.07 -18.67 -6.53
C PRO A 193 0.06 -17.60 -5.44
N LEU A 194 0.68 -16.46 -5.75
CA LEU A 194 0.73 -15.30 -4.86
C LEU A 194 -0.66 -14.68 -4.73
N VAL A 195 -1.12 -14.45 -3.52
CA VAL A 195 -2.26 -13.58 -3.25
C VAL A 195 -1.70 -12.21 -2.90
N TYR A 196 -2.18 -11.18 -3.55
CA TYR A 196 -1.75 -9.81 -3.28
C TYR A 196 -2.92 -8.85 -3.34
N HIS A 197 -2.73 -7.63 -2.91
CA HIS A 197 -3.68 -6.55 -3.10
C HIS A 197 -3.02 -5.36 -3.78
N VAL A 198 -3.83 -4.56 -4.43
CA VAL A 198 -3.48 -3.27 -5.03
C VAL A 198 -4.39 -2.22 -4.42
N ASP A 199 -3.84 -1.25 -3.69
CA ASP A 199 -4.58 -0.22 -2.96
C ASP A 199 -5.74 -0.77 -2.10
N GLY A 200 -5.55 -1.96 -1.53
CA GLY A 200 -6.53 -2.66 -0.70
C GLY A 200 -7.51 -3.56 -1.46
N GLU A 201 -7.49 -3.61 -2.79
CA GLU A 201 -8.28 -4.52 -3.60
C GLU A 201 -7.55 -5.85 -3.78
N PRO A 202 -8.11 -6.97 -3.30
CA PRO A 202 -7.46 -8.27 -3.40
C PRO A 202 -7.45 -8.80 -4.83
N ILE A 203 -6.33 -9.37 -5.23
CA ILE A 203 -6.11 -9.92 -6.57
C ILE A 203 -5.60 -11.35 -6.41
N ALA A 204 -6.20 -12.28 -7.18
CA ALA A 204 -5.64 -13.61 -7.35
C ALA A 204 -4.39 -13.53 -8.21
N GLY A 205 -3.29 -14.05 -7.69
CA GLY A 205 -2.01 -13.92 -8.32
C GLY A 205 -1.57 -15.13 -9.11
N THR A 206 -0.39 -14.98 -9.69
CA THR A 206 0.38 -15.99 -10.40
C THR A 206 1.58 -16.44 -9.55
N LEU A 207 2.39 -17.36 -10.05
CA LEU A 207 3.62 -17.79 -9.37
C LEU A 207 4.68 -16.68 -9.32
N THR A 208 4.59 -15.71 -10.23
CA THR A 208 5.53 -14.59 -10.32
C THR A 208 4.77 -13.30 -10.56
N VAL A 209 5.09 -12.27 -9.80
CA VAL A 209 4.54 -10.93 -9.95
C VAL A 209 5.68 -9.95 -10.10
N SER A 210 5.59 -9.08 -11.10
CA SER A 210 6.55 -8.00 -11.33
C SER A 210 5.86 -6.66 -11.14
N ALA A 211 6.51 -5.78 -10.37
CA ALA A 211 6.09 -4.40 -10.20
C ALA A 211 7.17 -3.44 -10.69
N LYS A 212 6.75 -2.31 -11.19
CA LYS A 212 7.65 -1.22 -11.62
C LYS A 212 7.06 0.14 -11.27
N SER A 213 7.92 1.12 -11.09
CA SER A 213 7.53 2.51 -10.95
C SER A 213 7.03 3.08 -12.29
N ARG A 214 6.02 3.94 -12.21
CA ARG A 214 5.48 4.72 -13.33
C ARG A 214 5.50 6.19 -12.94
N PRO A 215 6.61 6.87 -13.22
CA PRO A 215 6.77 8.27 -12.85
C PRO A 215 5.72 9.17 -13.51
N ARG A 216 5.30 10.21 -12.76
CA ARG A 216 4.39 11.27 -13.25
C ARG A 216 3.08 10.72 -13.80
N ALA A 217 2.51 9.72 -13.13
CA ALA A 217 1.35 8.99 -13.63
C ALA A 217 0.02 9.72 -13.44
N LEU A 218 -0.15 10.47 -12.35
CA LEU A 218 -1.45 11.06 -12.01
C LEU A 218 -1.30 12.49 -11.46
N THR A 219 -2.04 13.42 -12.03
CA THR A 219 -2.18 14.76 -11.45
C THR A 219 -3.31 14.78 -10.43
N VAL A 220 -3.06 15.31 -9.23
CA VAL A 220 -4.01 15.37 -8.12
C VAL A 220 -4.15 16.79 -7.58
N LYS A 221 -5.36 17.16 -7.11
CA LYS A 221 -5.60 18.42 -6.40
C LYS A 221 -5.21 18.27 -4.93
N VAL A 222 -4.33 19.17 -4.45
CA VAL A 222 -3.80 19.15 -3.08
C VAL A 222 -3.89 20.52 -2.44
N PRO A 223 -3.90 20.65 -1.09
CA PRO A 223 -3.83 21.92 -0.40
C PRO A 223 -2.64 22.77 -0.85
N ALA A 224 -2.79 24.09 -0.85
CA ALA A 224 -1.66 25.01 -0.89
C ALA A 224 -0.78 24.67 0.33
N GLY A 225 0.51 24.41 0.14
CA GLY A 225 1.44 23.99 1.18
C GLY A 225 1.67 25.05 2.25
#